data_5bd1736e2bb925af4b8a7693fa3aa9db
#
_entry.id   5bd1736e2bb925af4b8a7693fa3aa9db
#
_cell.length_a   1.000
_cell.length_b   1.000
_cell.length_c   1.000
_cell.angle_alpha   90.00
_cell.angle_beta   90.00
_cell.angle_gamma   90.00
#
_symmetry.space_group_name_H-M   'P 1'
#
loop_
_entity.id
_entity.type
_entity.pdbx_description
1 polymer ?
#
loop_
_entity_poly.entity_id
_entity_poly.type
_entity_poly.pdbx_seq_one_letter_code
_entity_poly.pdbx_strand_id
1 'polypeptide(L)'
;MKRSLLPGLLVAGTLAFGSVGGVAQEVEKLPPSGTTHFTTYFSVHPAHVVEMVEDSSITVAELIGITRNPDGEPYFDSMVVHCLLTIRVVKGEQDLYGACKETDKDGDSTSTTFNSKAHYFIGGTGKYKGITGEAPFTVEILPAPGEGLSAFIIPHEVTWKLE
;
A
#
# COMPACT_ATOMS: atom_id res chain seq x y z
N MET A 1 29.60 -46.61 -61.07
CA MET A 1 28.99 -45.61 -60.16
C MET A 1 29.36 -45.97 -58.70
N LYS A 2 30.40 -45.28 -58.14
CA LYS A 2 30.88 -45.53 -56.77
C LYS A 2 30.29 -44.44 -55.83
N ARG A 3 29.50 -44.85 -54.86
CA ARG A 3 28.98 -43.96 -53.79
C ARG A 3 30.00 -43.94 -52.64
N SER A 4 30.56 -42.78 -52.39
CA SER A 4 31.40 -42.47 -51.23
C SER A 4 30.56 -42.14 -50.01
N LEU A 5 30.73 -42.87 -48.91
CA LEU A 5 30.14 -42.61 -47.62
C LEU A 5 31.14 -41.78 -46.82
N LEU A 6 30.73 -40.56 -46.40
CA LEU A 6 31.45 -39.73 -45.45
C LEU A 6 30.95 -40.06 -44.01
N PRO A 7 31.84 -40.22 -43.02
CA PRO A 7 31.43 -40.39 -41.61
C PRO A 7 31.11 -39.07 -41.01
N GLY A 8 29.89 -38.99 -40.44
CA GLY A 8 29.45 -37.85 -39.65
C GLY A 8 30.13 -37.80 -38.29
N LEU A 9 30.73 -36.65 -37.98
CA LEU A 9 31.36 -36.36 -36.70
C LEU A 9 30.26 -35.88 -35.73
N LEU A 10 29.94 -36.69 -34.72
CA LEU A 10 29.04 -36.35 -33.61
C LEU A 10 29.84 -35.51 -32.61
N VAL A 11 29.59 -34.21 -32.58
CA VAL A 11 30.05 -33.31 -31.49
C VAL A 11 29.05 -33.35 -30.37
N ALA A 12 29.37 -34.03 -29.28
CA ALA A 12 28.62 -34.00 -28.03
C ALA A 12 28.91 -32.67 -27.28
N GLY A 13 28.01 -31.70 -27.42
CA GLY A 13 28.07 -30.47 -26.65
C GLY A 13 27.54 -30.70 -25.25
N THR A 14 28.39 -30.69 -24.24
CA THR A 14 28.02 -30.66 -22.81
C THR A 14 27.48 -29.26 -22.48
N LEU A 15 26.15 -29.13 -22.30
CA LEU A 15 25.53 -27.96 -21.73
C LEU A 15 25.81 -27.94 -20.22
N ALA A 16 26.77 -27.13 -19.78
CA ALA A 16 26.95 -26.81 -18.38
C ALA A 16 25.82 -25.87 -17.94
N PHE A 17 24.85 -26.41 -17.22
CA PHE A 17 23.88 -25.60 -16.48
C PHE A 17 24.63 -24.93 -15.34
N GLY A 18 25.05 -23.68 -15.55
CA GLY A 18 25.48 -22.81 -14.48
C GLY A 18 24.29 -22.57 -13.54
N SER A 19 24.38 -23.05 -12.32
CA SER A 19 23.44 -22.65 -11.23
C SER A 19 23.61 -21.16 -11.04
N VAL A 20 22.62 -20.38 -11.50
CA VAL A 20 22.48 -18.98 -11.12
C VAL A 20 22.14 -19.01 -9.63
N GLY A 21 23.16 -18.79 -8.79
CA GLY A 21 22.97 -18.58 -7.38
C GLY A 21 22.06 -17.36 -7.21
N GLY A 22 20.79 -17.61 -6.90
CA GLY A 22 19.88 -16.55 -6.49
C GLY A 22 20.49 -15.90 -5.26
N VAL A 23 20.94 -14.64 -5.41
CA VAL A 23 21.24 -13.79 -4.25
C VAL A 23 19.91 -13.63 -3.53
N ALA A 24 19.73 -14.31 -2.39
CA ALA A 24 18.60 -14.07 -1.53
C ALA A 24 18.66 -12.58 -1.17
N GLN A 25 17.76 -11.79 -1.70
CA GLN A 25 17.63 -10.39 -1.36
C GLN A 25 17.28 -10.36 0.13
N GLU A 26 18.19 -9.81 0.94
CA GLU A 26 17.98 -9.69 2.37
C GLU A 26 16.71 -8.85 2.57
N VAL A 27 15.68 -9.45 3.15
CA VAL A 27 14.44 -8.73 3.44
C VAL A 27 14.77 -7.68 4.49
N GLU A 28 14.72 -6.44 4.08
CA GLU A 28 15.05 -5.31 4.95
C GLU A 28 14.09 -5.28 6.13
N LYS A 29 14.64 -5.42 7.33
CA LYS A 29 13.84 -5.48 8.55
C LYS A 29 13.42 -4.09 8.96
N LEU A 30 12.14 -3.93 9.29
CA LEU A 30 11.66 -2.72 9.95
C LEU A 30 12.38 -2.57 11.32
N PRO A 31 12.93 -1.39 11.64
CA PRO A 31 13.47 -1.13 12.98
C PRO A 31 12.43 -1.39 14.07
N PRO A 32 12.84 -1.83 15.30
CA PRO A 32 11.89 -2.11 16.38
C PRO A 32 10.99 -0.92 16.75
N SER A 33 11.45 0.28 16.51
CA SER A 33 10.68 1.52 16.66
C SER A 33 11.29 2.63 15.82
N GLY A 34 10.50 3.63 15.47
CA GLY A 34 10.98 4.77 14.70
C GLY A 34 9.92 5.81 14.43
N THR A 35 10.36 6.86 13.75
CA THR A 35 9.51 7.90 13.18
C THR A 35 10.00 8.17 11.77
N THR A 36 9.09 8.27 10.81
CA THR A 36 9.38 8.64 9.41
C THR A 36 8.18 9.35 8.80
N HIS A 37 8.34 9.82 7.57
CA HIS A 37 7.24 10.42 6.82
C HIS A 37 6.88 9.55 5.63
N PHE A 38 5.61 9.50 5.30
CA PHE A 38 5.19 9.02 4.00
C PHE A 38 3.96 9.80 3.52
N THR A 39 3.76 9.78 2.23
CA THR A 39 2.60 10.43 1.60
C THR A 39 1.79 9.37 0.86
N THR A 40 0.48 9.34 1.10
CA THR A 40 -0.43 8.49 0.34
C THR A 40 -1.14 9.31 -0.72
N TYR A 41 -1.14 8.81 -1.94
CA TYR A 41 -1.87 9.36 -3.07
C TYR A 41 -3.09 8.49 -3.31
N PHE A 42 -4.28 9.03 -3.04
CA PHE A 42 -5.54 8.29 -3.13
C PHE A 42 -6.38 8.68 -4.34
N SER A 43 -7.01 7.66 -4.91
CA SER A 43 -8.18 7.75 -5.77
C SER A 43 -9.38 7.22 -4.98
N VAL A 44 -10.49 7.96 -5.00
CA VAL A 44 -11.75 7.56 -4.38
C VAL A 44 -12.65 6.95 -5.43
N HIS A 45 -13.13 5.74 -5.19
CA HIS A 45 -14.13 5.06 -6.00
C HIS A 45 -15.54 5.43 -5.53
N PRO A 46 -16.57 5.25 -6.38
CA PRO A 46 -17.89 5.81 -6.14
C PRO A 46 -18.38 5.61 -4.72
N ALA A 47 -18.70 6.73 -4.09
CA ALA A 47 -19.29 6.73 -2.77
C ALA A 47 -20.76 6.31 -2.85
N HIS A 48 -21.19 5.52 -1.88
CA HIS A 48 -22.61 5.26 -1.66
C HIS A 48 -23.10 6.20 -0.57
N VAL A 49 -24.11 7.00 -0.91
CA VAL A 49 -24.67 8.00 -0.01
C VAL A 49 -26.09 7.63 0.34
N VAL A 50 -26.40 7.69 1.63
CA VAL A 50 -27.79 7.62 2.14
C VAL A 50 -28.11 8.96 2.77
N GLU A 51 -28.97 9.72 2.12
CA GLU A 51 -29.54 10.93 2.67
C GLU A 51 -30.56 10.56 3.76
N MET A 52 -30.49 11.26 4.88
CA MET A 52 -31.40 11.09 6.03
C MET A 52 -32.27 12.34 6.19
N VAL A 53 -32.63 12.66 7.41
CA VAL A 53 -33.41 13.86 7.72
C VAL A 53 -32.49 15.05 7.97
N GLU A 54 -32.92 16.27 7.60
CA GLU A 54 -32.33 17.57 7.95
C GLU A 54 -30.79 17.58 8.01
N ASP A 55 -30.13 17.89 6.90
CA ASP A 55 -28.67 18.03 6.79
C ASP A 55 -27.88 16.84 7.38
N SER A 56 -28.45 15.66 7.25
CA SER A 56 -27.84 14.41 7.74
C SER A 56 -27.68 13.39 6.64
N SER A 57 -26.52 12.75 6.58
CA SER A 57 -26.21 11.69 5.61
C SER A 57 -25.17 10.71 6.14
N ILE A 58 -25.09 9.55 5.52
CA ILE A 58 -23.98 8.63 5.67
C ILE A 58 -23.42 8.30 4.28
N THR A 59 -22.09 8.40 4.16
CA THR A 59 -21.37 8.08 2.94
C THR A 59 -20.39 6.96 3.22
N VAL A 60 -20.35 5.96 2.35
CA VAL A 60 -19.30 4.92 2.36
C VAL A 60 -18.56 4.98 1.03
N ALA A 61 -17.25 5.05 1.08
CA ALA A 61 -16.38 5.12 -0.07
C ALA A 61 -15.22 4.12 0.03
N GLU A 62 -14.76 3.66 -1.11
CA GLU A 62 -13.54 2.88 -1.26
C GLU A 62 -12.41 3.79 -1.72
N LEU A 63 -11.25 3.70 -1.05
CA LEU A 63 -10.05 4.45 -1.41
C LEU A 63 -8.96 3.47 -1.82
N ILE A 64 -8.37 3.71 -2.98
CA ILE A 64 -7.21 2.96 -3.45
C ILE A 64 -6.06 3.94 -3.65
N GLY A 65 -4.90 3.60 -3.14
CA GLY A 65 -3.76 4.51 -3.17
C GLY A 65 -2.41 3.80 -3.21
N ILE A 66 -1.39 4.63 -3.22
CA ILE A 66 0.00 4.21 -3.13
C ILE A 66 0.74 5.16 -2.21
N THR A 67 1.63 4.61 -1.37
CA THR A 67 2.49 5.42 -0.51
C THR A 67 3.80 5.78 -1.19
N ARG A 68 4.38 6.92 -0.80
CA ARG A 68 5.75 7.33 -1.09
C ARG A 68 6.41 7.86 0.16
N ASN A 69 7.60 7.37 0.46
CA ASN A 69 8.42 7.85 1.56
C ASN A 69 9.43 8.88 1.03
N PRO A 70 9.27 10.18 1.37
CA PRO A 70 10.17 11.23 0.88
C PRO A 70 11.54 11.21 1.54
N ASP A 71 11.69 10.55 2.70
CA ASP A 71 12.95 10.45 3.44
C ASP A 71 13.88 9.39 2.83
N GLY A 72 13.38 8.64 1.82
CA GLY A 72 14.15 7.61 1.12
C GLY A 72 14.27 6.30 1.90
N GLU A 73 13.52 6.16 2.98
CA GLU A 73 13.45 4.92 3.75
C GLU A 73 12.69 3.84 2.96
N PRO A 74 13.13 2.57 3.01
CA PRO A 74 12.52 1.51 2.21
C PRO A 74 11.20 0.99 2.79
N TYR A 75 10.89 1.32 4.03
CA TYR A 75 9.64 0.97 4.69
C TYR A 75 8.60 2.08 4.56
N PHE A 76 7.33 1.69 4.50
CA PHE A 76 6.19 2.57 4.18
C PHE A 76 6.30 3.26 2.81
N ASP A 77 7.23 2.80 1.93
CA ASP A 77 7.31 3.25 0.53
C ASP A 77 6.68 2.23 -0.41
N SER A 78 6.09 2.73 -1.49
CA SER A 78 5.55 1.91 -2.59
C SER A 78 4.54 0.83 -2.12
N MET A 79 3.85 1.08 -1.01
CA MET A 79 2.77 0.20 -0.55
C MET A 79 1.48 0.50 -1.32
N VAL A 80 0.79 -0.55 -1.74
CA VAL A 80 -0.59 -0.44 -2.23
C VAL A 80 -1.51 -0.31 -1.04
N VAL A 81 -2.33 0.72 -1.03
CA VAL A 81 -3.26 1.05 0.06
C VAL A 81 -4.69 0.80 -0.40
N HIS A 82 -5.44 0.07 0.40
CA HIS A 82 -6.87 -0.17 0.20
C HIS A 82 -7.61 0.15 1.50
N CYS A 83 -8.55 1.09 1.45
CA CYS A 83 -9.33 1.53 2.60
C CYS A 83 -10.82 1.52 2.31
N LEU A 84 -11.59 1.32 3.36
CA LEU A 84 -13.00 1.69 3.40
C LEU A 84 -13.16 2.89 4.34
N LEU A 85 -13.82 3.92 3.85
CA LEU A 85 -14.11 5.16 4.54
C LEU A 85 -15.60 5.28 4.78
N THR A 86 -15.96 5.69 5.99
CA THR A 86 -17.33 6.12 6.33
C THR A 86 -17.30 7.56 6.78
N ILE A 87 -18.13 8.39 6.18
CA ILE A 87 -18.40 9.77 6.59
C ILE A 87 -19.84 9.81 7.06
N ARG A 88 -20.04 10.24 8.29
CA ARG A 88 -21.36 10.51 8.85
C ARG A 88 -21.53 12.00 9.08
N VAL A 89 -22.57 12.56 8.53
CA VAL A 89 -22.99 13.95 8.79
C VAL A 89 -24.29 13.89 9.59
N VAL A 90 -24.36 14.60 10.71
CA VAL A 90 -25.58 14.74 11.51
C VAL A 90 -25.75 16.20 11.85
N LYS A 91 -26.80 16.83 11.34
CA LYS A 91 -27.08 18.26 11.53
C LYS A 91 -25.90 19.15 11.17
N GLY A 92 -25.20 18.82 10.08
CA GLY A 92 -24.03 19.53 9.60
C GLY A 92 -22.70 19.20 10.29
N GLU A 93 -22.69 18.42 11.38
CA GLU A 93 -21.47 17.95 12.03
C GLU A 93 -20.99 16.66 11.40
N GLN A 94 -19.70 16.62 11.09
CA GLN A 94 -19.08 15.50 10.36
C GLN A 94 -18.20 14.65 11.26
N ASP A 95 -18.44 13.34 11.23
CA ASP A 95 -17.55 12.29 11.71
C ASP A 95 -16.97 11.50 10.52
N LEU A 96 -15.69 11.14 10.64
CA LEU A 96 -14.99 10.34 9.64
C LEU A 96 -14.27 9.20 10.34
N TYR A 97 -14.43 7.98 9.85
CA TYR A 97 -13.71 6.81 10.33
C TYR A 97 -13.59 5.75 9.23
N GLY A 98 -12.63 4.86 9.40
CA GLY A 98 -12.42 3.78 8.44
C GLY A 98 -11.31 2.84 8.86
N ALA A 99 -10.94 1.97 7.92
CA ALA A 99 -9.85 1.03 8.06
C ALA A 99 -9.11 0.86 6.74
N CYS A 100 -7.80 0.64 6.83
CA CYS A 100 -6.94 0.39 5.68
C CYS A 100 -6.13 -0.87 5.87
N LYS A 101 -5.77 -1.47 4.74
CA LYS A 101 -4.68 -2.41 4.58
C LYS A 101 -3.68 -1.81 3.61
N GLU A 102 -2.44 -1.70 4.04
CA GLU A 102 -1.32 -1.30 3.20
C GLU A 102 -0.43 -2.52 2.97
N THR A 103 -0.13 -2.84 1.70
CA THR A 103 0.66 -4.02 1.32
C THR A 103 1.84 -3.59 0.48
N ASP A 104 3.04 -4.00 0.89
CA ASP A 104 4.26 -3.70 0.16
C ASP A 104 4.57 -4.71 -0.96
N LYS A 105 5.66 -4.47 -1.69
CA LYS A 105 6.12 -5.31 -2.81
C LYS A 105 6.47 -6.76 -2.41
N ASP A 106 6.75 -7.02 -1.14
CA ASP A 106 7.11 -8.34 -0.63
C ASP A 106 5.87 -9.13 -0.15
N GLY A 107 4.69 -8.47 -0.15
CA GLY A 107 3.42 -9.01 0.32
C GLY A 107 3.21 -8.84 1.83
N ASP A 108 4.14 -8.20 2.53
CA ASP A 108 3.98 -7.84 3.93
C ASP A 108 3.01 -6.67 4.05
N SER A 109 2.25 -6.61 5.12
CA SER A 109 1.21 -5.60 5.24
C SER A 109 1.07 -5.03 6.64
N THR A 110 0.61 -3.77 6.69
CA THR A 110 0.05 -3.15 7.88
C THR A 110 -1.46 -3.14 7.81
N SER A 111 -2.11 -3.04 8.95
CA SER A 111 -3.53 -2.80 9.08
C SER A 111 -3.76 -1.65 10.05
N THR A 112 -4.57 -0.70 9.62
CA THR A 112 -4.87 0.49 10.41
C THR A 112 -6.38 0.71 10.52
N THR A 113 -6.78 1.34 11.61
CA THR A 113 -8.05 2.09 11.67
C THR A 113 -7.74 3.58 11.66
N PHE A 114 -8.68 4.41 11.25
CA PHE A 114 -8.47 5.85 11.24
C PHE A 114 -9.73 6.64 11.60
N ASN A 115 -9.51 7.85 12.04
CA ASN A 115 -10.52 8.88 12.21
C ASN A 115 -10.05 10.17 11.51
N SER A 116 -10.68 11.31 11.77
CA SER A 116 -10.32 12.59 11.17
C SER A 116 -8.95 13.16 11.60
N LYS A 117 -8.20 12.48 12.48
CA LYS A 117 -6.93 12.99 13.05
C LYS A 117 -5.72 12.14 12.67
N ALA A 118 -5.86 10.81 12.73
CA ALA A 118 -4.73 9.89 12.55
C ALA A 118 -5.18 8.51 12.09
N HIS A 119 -4.26 7.77 11.48
CA HIS A 119 -4.29 6.31 11.37
C HIS A 119 -3.66 5.71 12.63
N TYR A 120 -4.21 4.59 13.10
CA TYR A 120 -3.73 3.83 14.25
C TYR A 120 -3.43 2.42 13.80
N PHE A 121 -2.18 1.96 13.95
CA PHE A 121 -1.82 0.60 13.61
C PHE A 121 -2.47 -0.39 14.58
N ILE A 122 -3.16 -1.37 14.02
CA ILE A 122 -3.80 -2.46 14.76
C ILE A 122 -3.11 -3.81 14.54
N GLY A 123 -2.03 -3.82 13.75
CA GLY A 123 -1.19 -4.98 13.49
C GLY A 123 -0.64 -5.00 12.07
N GLY A 124 0.08 -6.08 11.75
CA GLY A 124 0.68 -6.28 10.45
C GLY A 124 1.18 -7.70 10.25
N THR A 125 1.73 -7.98 9.06
CA THR A 125 2.33 -9.26 8.68
C THR A 125 3.80 -9.09 8.32
N GLY A 126 4.54 -10.20 8.26
CA GLY A 126 5.95 -10.20 7.86
C GLY A 126 6.79 -9.25 8.70
N LYS A 127 7.49 -8.29 8.06
CA LYS A 127 8.34 -7.31 8.75
C LYS A 127 7.56 -6.33 9.64
N TYR A 128 6.24 -6.19 9.44
CA TYR A 128 5.33 -5.34 10.24
C TYR A 128 4.61 -6.11 11.35
N LYS A 129 4.94 -7.39 11.57
CA LYS A 129 4.29 -8.20 12.61
C LYS A 129 4.47 -7.55 13.98
N GLY A 130 3.35 -7.35 14.71
CA GLY A 130 3.35 -6.73 16.02
C GLY A 130 3.44 -5.20 15.99
N ILE A 131 3.28 -4.57 14.82
CA ILE A 131 3.33 -3.11 14.72
C ILE A 131 2.17 -2.47 15.46
N THR A 132 2.50 -1.46 16.27
CA THR A 132 1.59 -0.54 16.94
C THR A 132 2.09 0.89 16.75
N GLY A 133 1.23 1.88 16.95
CA GLY A 133 1.61 3.29 16.79
C GLY A 133 0.54 4.07 16.03
N GLU A 134 0.92 5.26 15.61
CA GLU A 134 0.00 6.18 14.94
C GLU A 134 0.68 6.96 13.81
N ALA A 135 -0.14 7.43 12.89
CA ALA A 135 0.26 8.26 11.78
C ALA A 135 -0.73 9.44 11.64
N PRO A 136 -0.52 10.54 12.37
CA PRO A 136 -1.23 11.79 12.13
C PRO A 136 -1.11 12.23 10.69
N PHE A 137 -2.14 12.90 10.17
CA PHE A 137 -2.17 13.30 8.78
C PHE A 137 -2.88 14.64 8.55
N THR A 138 -2.64 15.21 7.38
CA THR A 138 -3.44 16.28 6.79
C THR A 138 -3.97 15.83 5.43
N VAL A 139 -5.02 16.46 4.95
CA VAL A 139 -5.64 16.10 3.67
C VAL A 139 -5.53 17.28 2.70
N GLU A 140 -4.95 17.04 1.54
CA GLU A 140 -4.97 17.93 0.40
C GLU A 140 -5.92 17.37 -0.66
N ILE A 141 -7.03 18.07 -0.90
CA ILE A 141 -8.02 17.68 -1.90
C ILE A 141 -7.55 18.20 -3.26
N LEU A 142 -7.44 17.31 -4.24
CA LEU A 142 -7.08 17.67 -5.61
C LEU A 142 -8.33 17.98 -6.44
N PRO A 143 -8.20 18.74 -7.53
CA PRO A 143 -9.29 18.92 -8.49
C PRO A 143 -9.81 17.57 -8.97
N ALA A 144 -11.13 17.40 -8.98
CA ALA A 144 -11.77 16.18 -9.44
C ALA A 144 -11.41 15.90 -10.91
N PRO A 145 -10.89 14.70 -11.24
CA PRO A 145 -10.51 14.36 -12.61
C PRO A 145 -11.73 14.08 -13.51
N GLY A 146 -12.92 13.97 -12.93
CA GLY A 146 -14.19 13.75 -13.62
C GLY A 146 -15.34 13.65 -12.63
N GLU A 147 -16.56 13.56 -13.16
CA GLU A 147 -17.76 13.40 -12.34
C GLU A 147 -17.71 12.09 -11.51
N GLY A 148 -18.02 12.19 -10.22
CA GLY A 148 -18.00 11.07 -9.28
C GLY A 148 -16.62 10.58 -8.89
N LEU A 149 -15.55 11.24 -9.33
CA LEU A 149 -14.18 10.90 -8.97
C LEU A 149 -13.61 11.96 -8.04
N SER A 150 -12.77 11.52 -7.09
CA SER A 150 -12.02 12.40 -6.21
C SER A 150 -10.60 11.87 -6.03
N ALA A 151 -9.66 12.76 -5.77
CA ALA A 151 -8.28 12.41 -5.47
C ALA A 151 -7.76 13.25 -4.31
N PHE A 152 -6.95 12.63 -3.46
CA PHE A 152 -6.35 13.25 -2.28
C PHE A 152 -4.86 12.97 -2.20
N ILE A 153 -4.14 13.91 -1.62
CA ILE A 153 -2.78 13.70 -1.14
C ILE A 153 -2.84 13.77 0.38
N ILE A 154 -2.30 12.77 1.04
CA ILE A 154 -2.34 12.65 2.49
C ILE A 154 -0.92 12.42 3.02
N PRO A 155 -0.20 13.50 3.42
CA PRO A 155 1.06 13.38 4.15
C PRO A 155 0.82 12.84 5.56
N HIS A 156 1.68 11.92 5.99
CA HIS A 156 1.69 11.33 7.31
C HIS A 156 3.05 11.52 8.00
N GLU A 157 3.02 11.75 9.30
CA GLU A 157 4.16 11.53 10.19
C GLU A 157 3.87 10.28 11.02
N VAL A 158 4.54 9.18 10.70
CA VAL A 158 4.28 7.89 11.35
C VAL A 158 5.27 7.66 12.49
N THR A 159 4.75 7.26 13.64
CA THR A 159 5.55 6.74 14.76
C THR A 159 5.08 5.33 15.08
N TRP A 160 6.03 4.38 15.19
CA TRP A 160 5.72 2.98 15.42
C TRP A 160 6.65 2.32 16.42
N LYS A 161 6.19 1.18 16.94
CA LYS A 161 6.98 0.17 17.64
C LYS A 161 6.50 -1.23 17.25
N LEU A 162 7.40 -2.20 17.29
CA LEU A 162 7.10 -3.64 17.18
C LEU A 162 7.04 -4.25 18.58
N GLU A 163 5.99 -5.04 18.84
CA GLU A 163 5.78 -5.80 20.10
C GLU A 163 6.08 -7.28 19.93
#